data_6a9ff5ee1089926a0bf46cbc176ac105
#
_entry.id   6a9ff5ee1089926a0bf46cbc176ac105
#
_cell.length_a   1.000
_cell.length_b   1.000
_cell.length_c   1.000
_cell.angle_alpha   90.00
_cell.angle_beta   90.00
_cell.angle_gamma   90.00
#
_symmetry.space_group_name_H-M   'P 1'
#
loop_
_entity.id
_entity.type
_entity.pdbx_description
1 polymer ?
#
loop_
_entity_poly.entity_id
_entity_poly.type
_entity_poly.pdbx_seq_one_letter_code
_entity_poly.pdbx_strand_id
1 'polypeptide(L)'
;QTVPCIGGNGNQIISIPPIINSALTTVTSNTKNLLVEVTGIDKDSVEDALSIVVSTLQMAGFEFEELKITGNKNSTPQLKDRIVVYDPKFTSEILGIEMSLSNMVTCLKKCRLDATIKGKKIMCTIPRYRFDIFGPMDLVEEIALGYGIANIEPKLSPSTTIGQKNDVTIKT
;
A
#
# COMPACT_ATOMS: atom_id res chain seq x y z
N GLN A 1 -32.17 15.59 10.41
CA GLN A 1 -30.90 14.93 10.05
C GLN A 1 -29.82 15.43 11.00
N THR A 2 -29.10 14.53 11.66
CA THR A 2 -27.92 14.85 12.46
C THR A 2 -26.69 14.75 11.54
N VAL A 3 -25.83 15.75 11.62
CA VAL A 3 -24.54 15.75 10.90
C VAL A 3 -23.40 15.57 11.92
N PRO A 4 -22.34 14.82 11.58
CA PRO A 4 -21.16 14.74 12.45
C PRO A 4 -20.49 16.11 12.51
N CYS A 5 -19.97 16.47 13.69
CA CYS A 5 -19.16 17.67 13.83
C CYS A 5 -17.95 17.39 14.74
N ILE A 6 -16.86 18.07 14.48
CA ILE A 6 -15.67 18.07 15.31
C ILE A 6 -15.67 19.34 16.13
N GLY A 7 -15.68 19.18 17.45
CA GLY A 7 -15.68 20.28 18.40
C GLY A 7 -14.30 20.51 19.01
N GLY A 8 -14.00 21.77 19.28
CA GLY A 8 -12.86 22.19 20.08
C GLY A 8 -13.28 22.54 21.51
N ASN A 9 -12.36 23.11 22.28
CA ASN A 9 -12.63 23.61 23.63
C ASN A 9 -13.71 24.70 23.61
N GLY A 10 -14.62 24.67 24.60
CA GLY A 10 -15.63 25.69 24.74
C GLY A 10 -16.79 25.66 23.73
N ASN A 11 -17.19 24.47 23.25
CA ASN A 11 -18.29 24.27 22.30
C ASN A 11 -18.06 24.93 20.92
N GLN A 12 -16.83 25.22 20.57
CA GLN A 12 -16.49 25.73 19.23
C GLN A 12 -16.51 24.58 18.22
N ILE A 13 -17.17 24.78 17.07
CA ILE A 13 -17.15 23.82 15.98
C ILE A 13 -15.89 24.09 15.14
N ILE A 14 -15.04 23.07 14.98
CA ILE A 14 -13.83 23.11 14.18
C ILE A 14 -14.12 22.67 12.74
N SER A 15 -14.92 21.61 12.59
CA SER A 15 -15.24 21.05 11.28
C SER A 15 -16.61 20.37 11.29
N ILE A 16 -17.28 20.43 10.15
CA ILE A 16 -18.49 19.64 9.85
C ILE A 16 -18.18 18.84 8.57
N PRO A 17 -17.61 17.64 8.73
CA PRO A 17 -17.25 16.81 7.58
C PRO A 17 -18.48 16.36 6.77
N PRO A 18 -18.39 16.30 5.44
CA PRO A 18 -17.35 16.83 4.55
C PRO A 18 -17.63 18.28 4.06
N ILE A 19 -18.47 19.03 4.80
CA ILE A 19 -19.13 20.26 4.31
C ILE A 19 -18.20 21.47 4.44
N ILE A 20 -17.65 21.73 5.64
CA ILE A 20 -16.90 22.97 5.92
C ILE A 20 -15.94 22.81 7.09
N ASN A 21 -14.80 23.51 7.00
CA ASN A 21 -13.85 23.70 8.09
C ASN A 21 -13.94 25.14 8.63
N SER A 22 -13.74 25.30 9.92
CA SER A 22 -13.75 26.59 10.59
C SER A 22 -12.50 27.42 10.24
N ALA A 23 -12.68 28.72 10.16
CA ALA A 23 -11.55 29.66 10.04
C ALA A 23 -10.59 29.62 11.23
N LEU A 24 -11.05 29.14 12.41
CA LEU A 24 -10.23 29.01 13.62
C LEU A 24 -9.03 28.09 13.46
N THR A 25 -9.13 27.11 12.59
CA THR A 25 -8.08 26.09 12.34
C THR A 25 -7.44 26.23 10.96
N THR A 26 -7.54 27.41 10.35
CA THR A 26 -6.91 27.69 9.07
C THR A 26 -5.39 27.54 9.17
N VAL A 27 -4.83 26.73 8.29
CA VAL A 27 -3.37 26.55 8.16
C VAL A 27 -2.74 27.81 7.57
N THR A 28 -1.68 28.30 8.20
CA THR A 28 -0.94 29.49 7.79
C THR A 28 0.57 29.17 7.73
N SER A 29 1.38 30.09 7.22
CA SER A 29 2.84 29.97 7.24
C SER A 29 3.46 29.85 8.64
N ASN A 30 2.71 30.22 9.69
CA ASN A 30 3.14 30.15 11.08
C ASN A 30 2.64 28.90 11.80
N THR A 31 1.87 28.05 11.14
CA THR A 31 1.33 26.80 11.73
C THR A 31 2.48 25.83 11.97
N LYS A 32 2.63 25.39 13.22
CA LYS A 32 3.66 24.42 13.64
C LYS A 32 3.10 23.03 13.91
N ASN A 33 1.87 22.95 14.37
CA ASN A 33 1.20 21.69 14.71
C ASN A 33 -0.04 21.53 13.83
N LEU A 34 -0.26 20.33 13.36
CA LEU A 34 -1.42 19.97 12.52
C LEU A 34 -2.23 18.88 13.22
N LEU A 35 -3.54 19.03 13.22
CA LEU A 35 -4.46 17.92 13.45
C LEU A 35 -4.88 17.39 12.09
N VAL A 36 -4.56 16.13 11.80
CA VAL A 36 -5.00 15.46 10.58
C VAL A 36 -6.23 14.64 10.91
N GLU A 37 -7.30 14.92 10.21
CA GLU A 37 -8.57 14.20 10.32
C GLU A 37 -8.89 13.56 8.97
N VAL A 38 -9.25 12.29 9.00
CA VAL A 38 -9.73 11.54 7.83
C VAL A 38 -11.09 10.96 8.15
N THR A 39 -12.09 11.27 7.35
CA THR A 39 -13.46 10.79 7.52
C THR A 39 -13.89 9.92 6.33
N GLY A 40 -14.71 8.93 6.60
CA GLY A 40 -15.24 8.02 5.59
C GLY A 40 -16.30 7.10 6.15
N ILE A 41 -16.89 6.31 5.29
CA ILE A 41 -17.94 5.35 5.62
C ILE A 41 -17.39 3.96 5.96
N ASP A 42 -16.16 3.67 5.56
CA ASP A 42 -15.46 2.43 5.85
C ASP A 42 -14.23 2.69 6.72
N LYS A 43 -14.17 2.01 7.86
CA LYS A 43 -13.13 2.25 8.85
C LYS A 43 -11.73 1.87 8.35
N ASP A 44 -11.61 0.75 7.64
CA ASP A 44 -10.30 0.26 7.21
C ASP A 44 -9.72 1.17 6.11
N SER A 45 -10.56 1.63 5.19
CA SER A 45 -10.18 2.61 4.16
C SER A 45 -9.75 3.96 4.75
N VAL A 46 -10.39 4.40 5.83
CA VAL A 46 -10.01 5.63 6.56
C VAL A 46 -8.64 5.48 7.21
N GLU A 47 -8.38 4.35 7.87
CA GLU A 47 -7.07 4.06 8.49
C GLU A 47 -5.97 3.90 7.42
N ASP A 48 -6.27 3.32 6.26
CA ASP A 48 -5.35 3.21 5.14
C ASP A 48 -4.98 4.59 4.60
N ALA A 49 -5.96 5.44 4.34
CA ALA A 49 -5.74 6.81 3.88
C ALA A 49 -4.93 7.62 4.91
N LEU A 50 -5.26 7.51 6.19
CA LEU A 50 -4.52 8.17 7.27
C LEU A 50 -3.06 7.69 7.32
N SER A 51 -2.82 6.39 7.15
CA SER A 51 -1.47 5.83 7.16
C SER A 51 -0.59 6.38 6.03
N ILE A 52 -1.15 6.62 4.84
CA ILE A 52 -0.44 7.25 3.72
C ILE A 52 -0.08 8.70 4.06
N VAL A 53 -1.06 9.48 4.55
CA VAL A 53 -0.84 10.88 4.90
C VAL A 53 0.25 11.01 5.96
N VAL A 54 0.15 10.23 7.05
CA VAL A 54 1.13 10.26 8.14
C VAL A 54 2.51 9.84 7.66
N SER A 55 2.61 8.74 6.89
CA SER A 55 3.89 8.27 6.34
C SER A 55 4.53 9.33 5.42
N THR A 56 3.72 10.04 4.63
CA THR A 56 4.19 11.12 3.76
C THR A 56 4.72 12.29 4.59
N LEU A 57 4.01 12.68 5.64
CA LEU A 57 4.45 13.76 6.54
C LEU A 57 5.72 13.38 7.30
N GLN A 58 5.85 12.12 7.76
CA GLN A 58 7.09 11.64 8.38
C GLN A 58 8.28 11.72 7.42
N MET A 59 8.09 11.34 6.14
CA MET A 59 9.14 11.47 5.13
C MET A 59 9.53 12.93 4.88
N ALA A 60 8.62 13.87 5.11
CA ALA A 60 8.88 15.31 5.05
C ALA A 60 9.50 15.88 6.35
N GLY A 61 9.76 15.03 7.36
CA GLY A 61 10.40 15.42 8.60
C GLY A 61 9.45 15.84 9.74
N PHE A 62 8.15 15.55 9.61
CA PHE A 62 7.20 15.78 10.69
C PHE A 62 7.26 14.64 11.71
N GLU A 63 7.13 15.00 12.98
CA GLU A 63 6.85 14.06 14.06
C GLU A 63 5.34 13.91 14.22
N PHE A 64 4.87 12.73 14.59
CA PHE A 64 3.45 12.50 14.82
C PHE A 64 3.19 11.92 16.20
N GLU A 65 2.01 12.19 16.72
CA GLU A 65 1.51 11.65 17.99
C GLU A 65 0.28 10.79 17.73
N GLU A 66 0.19 9.67 18.44
CA GLU A 66 -0.99 8.83 18.41
C GLU A 66 -2.08 9.39 19.32
N LEU A 67 -3.32 9.34 18.84
CA LEU A 67 -4.50 9.77 19.58
C LEU A 67 -5.34 8.57 20.03
N LYS A 68 -5.88 8.66 21.23
CA LYS A 68 -6.88 7.71 21.73
C LYS A 68 -8.27 8.27 21.49
N ILE A 69 -9.09 7.52 20.76
CA ILE A 69 -10.50 7.87 20.54
C ILE A 69 -11.33 7.20 21.63
N THR A 70 -12.15 7.96 22.33
CA THR A 70 -13.06 7.42 23.36
C THR A 70 -14.00 6.38 22.74
N GLY A 71 -14.08 5.22 23.38
CA GLY A 71 -14.85 4.08 22.85
C GLY A 71 -14.11 3.19 21.85
N ASN A 72 -12.91 3.58 21.42
CA ASN A 72 -12.05 2.71 20.61
C ASN A 72 -10.96 2.05 21.48
N LYS A 73 -10.66 0.78 21.22
CA LYS A 73 -9.60 0.04 21.95
C LYS A 73 -8.21 0.44 21.50
N ASN A 74 -8.07 0.85 20.27
CA ASN A 74 -6.78 1.16 19.64
C ASN A 74 -6.60 2.67 19.50
N SER A 75 -5.35 3.12 19.61
CA SER A 75 -4.95 4.47 19.20
C SER A 75 -4.98 4.60 17.67
N THR A 76 -4.95 5.82 17.18
CA THR A 76 -4.83 6.15 15.74
C THR A 76 -3.69 7.15 15.53
N PRO A 77 -2.92 7.08 14.45
CA PRO A 77 -2.96 6.08 13.38
C PRO A 77 -2.39 4.72 13.78
N GLN A 78 -2.87 3.65 13.11
CA GLN A 78 -2.31 2.31 13.24
C GLN A 78 -1.22 2.12 12.19
N LEU A 79 0.05 2.33 12.56
CA LEU A 79 1.19 2.25 11.65
C LEU A 79 1.98 0.93 11.74
N LYS A 80 1.41 -0.08 12.41
CA LYS A 80 2.08 -1.36 12.59
C LYS A 80 2.24 -2.09 11.26
N ASP A 81 3.48 -2.44 10.93
CA ASP A 81 3.81 -3.25 9.77
C ASP A 81 3.19 -4.64 9.84
N ARG A 82 2.92 -5.20 8.68
CA ARG A 82 2.40 -6.56 8.51
C ARG A 82 3.50 -7.46 7.99
N ILE A 83 3.53 -8.71 8.47
CA ILE A 83 4.51 -9.71 8.02
C ILE A 83 3.79 -10.73 7.13
N VAL A 84 4.32 -10.92 5.92
CA VAL A 84 3.89 -11.97 4.99
C VAL A 84 5.04 -12.96 4.82
N VAL A 85 4.72 -14.24 5.02
CA VAL A 85 5.67 -15.34 4.79
C VAL A 85 5.16 -16.17 3.62
N TYR A 86 6.01 -16.36 2.59
CA TYR A 86 5.61 -17.11 1.40
C TYR A 86 6.67 -18.10 0.92
N ASP A 87 6.23 -19.06 0.12
CA ASP A 87 7.09 -20.05 -0.52
C ASP A 87 7.68 -19.45 -1.81
N PRO A 88 9.01 -19.35 -1.96
CA PRO A 88 9.65 -18.78 -3.13
C PRO A 88 9.45 -19.58 -4.41
N LYS A 89 9.11 -20.87 -4.33
CA LYS A 89 8.75 -21.68 -5.50
C LYS A 89 7.63 -21.06 -6.31
N PHE A 90 6.69 -20.42 -5.61
CA PHE A 90 5.57 -19.72 -6.21
C PHE A 90 6.02 -18.61 -7.18
N THR A 91 7.12 -17.92 -6.87
CA THR A 91 7.70 -16.91 -7.77
C THR A 91 8.21 -17.55 -9.05
N SER A 92 8.99 -18.63 -8.96
CA SER A 92 9.55 -19.30 -10.15
C SER A 92 8.45 -19.90 -11.02
N GLU A 93 7.41 -20.47 -10.43
CA GLU A 93 6.27 -21.03 -11.15
C GLU A 93 5.49 -19.97 -11.95
N ILE A 94 5.27 -18.79 -11.35
CA ILE A 94 4.49 -17.72 -11.97
C ILE A 94 5.30 -16.94 -13.00
N LEU A 95 6.54 -16.55 -12.65
CA LEU A 95 7.38 -15.76 -13.54
C LEU A 95 8.08 -16.62 -14.63
N GLY A 96 8.08 -17.95 -14.45
CA GLY A 96 8.75 -18.86 -15.39
C GLY A 96 10.27 -18.70 -15.43
N ILE A 97 10.88 -18.12 -14.38
CA ILE A 97 12.32 -17.89 -14.26
C ILE A 97 12.84 -18.52 -12.97
N GLU A 98 14.04 -19.08 -13.05
CA GLU A 98 14.74 -19.57 -11.86
C GLU A 98 15.48 -18.43 -11.17
N MET A 99 15.21 -18.23 -9.88
CA MET A 99 15.82 -17.18 -9.10
C MET A 99 16.21 -17.67 -7.71
N SER A 100 17.41 -17.30 -7.26
CA SER A 100 17.86 -17.62 -5.89
C SER A 100 17.07 -16.81 -4.85
N LEU A 101 16.95 -17.34 -3.62
CA LEU A 101 16.30 -16.64 -2.51
C LEU A 101 16.94 -15.26 -2.24
N SER A 102 18.25 -15.17 -2.34
CA SER A 102 18.99 -13.92 -2.13
C SER A 102 18.64 -12.87 -3.19
N ASN A 103 18.48 -13.29 -4.45
CA ASN A 103 18.07 -12.40 -5.54
C ASN A 103 16.62 -11.92 -5.34
N MET A 104 15.71 -12.80 -4.95
CA MET A 104 14.32 -12.42 -4.63
C MET A 104 14.26 -11.38 -3.50
N VAL A 105 15.02 -11.59 -2.43
CA VAL A 105 15.13 -10.62 -1.33
C VAL A 105 15.71 -9.30 -1.83
N THR A 106 16.71 -9.33 -2.70
CA THR A 106 17.28 -8.12 -3.28
C THR A 106 16.26 -7.36 -4.13
N CYS A 107 15.43 -8.08 -4.91
CA CYS A 107 14.36 -7.48 -5.69
C CYS A 107 13.31 -6.81 -4.80
N LEU A 108 12.85 -7.48 -3.73
CA LEU A 108 11.92 -6.90 -2.77
C LEU A 108 12.49 -5.63 -2.10
N LYS A 109 13.77 -5.64 -1.74
CA LYS A 109 14.43 -4.45 -1.17
C LYS A 109 14.54 -3.29 -2.15
N LYS A 110 14.72 -3.54 -3.45
CA LYS A 110 14.65 -2.49 -4.47
C LYS A 110 13.26 -1.83 -4.52
N CYS A 111 12.21 -2.59 -4.23
CA CYS A 111 10.84 -2.10 -4.11
C CYS A 111 10.51 -1.53 -2.71
N ARG A 112 11.54 -1.27 -1.88
CA ARG A 112 11.43 -0.73 -0.51
C ARG A 112 10.63 -1.61 0.46
N LEU A 113 10.65 -2.92 0.23
CA LEU A 113 10.10 -3.90 1.13
C LEU A 113 11.24 -4.58 1.88
N ASP A 114 11.17 -4.60 3.21
CA ASP A 114 12.11 -5.36 4.01
C ASP A 114 11.80 -6.85 3.90
N ALA A 115 12.82 -7.62 3.52
CA ALA A 115 12.67 -9.06 3.36
C ALA A 115 13.89 -9.81 3.90
N THR A 116 13.64 -10.98 4.49
CA THR A 116 14.65 -11.87 5.05
C THR A 116 14.35 -13.32 4.70
N ILE A 117 15.41 -14.14 4.63
CA ILE A 117 15.28 -15.58 4.40
C ILE A 117 15.09 -16.27 5.74
N LYS A 118 14.01 -17.05 5.88
CA LYS A 118 13.72 -17.87 7.06
C LYS A 118 13.59 -19.33 6.64
N GLY A 119 14.67 -20.09 6.77
CA GLY A 119 14.74 -21.46 6.25
C GLY A 119 14.62 -21.49 4.73
N LYS A 120 13.56 -22.16 4.21
CA LYS A 120 13.26 -22.23 2.77
C LYS A 120 12.23 -21.19 2.33
N LYS A 121 11.79 -20.30 3.22
CA LYS A 121 10.76 -19.29 2.95
C LYS A 121 11.34 -17.89 2.98
N ILE A 122 10.65 -16.95 2.39
CA ILE A 122 10.93 -15.52 2.48
C ILE A 122 9.89 -14.90 3.42
N MET A 123 10.38 -14.15 4.39
CA MET A 123 9.58 -13.34 5.29
C MET A 123 9.74 -11.89 4.87
N CYS A 124 8.64 -11.26 4.46
CA CYS A 124 8.59 -9.88 3.99
C CYS A 124 7.82 -9.03 4.99
N THR A 125 8.38 -7.89 5.37
CA THR A 125 7.74 -6.89 6.20
C THR A 125 7.10 -5.86 5.29
N ILE A 126 5.79 -5.72 5.40
CA ILE A 126 4.97 -4.84 4.58
C ILE A 126 4.65 -3.60 5.40
N PRO A 127 5.16 -2.41 5.03
CA PRO A 127 4.81 -1.16 5.70
C PRO A 127 3.29 -0.91 5.65
N ARG A 128 2.74 -0.30 6.69
CA ARG A 128 1.30 -0.10 6.80
C ARG A 128 0.70 0.68 5.63
N TYR A 129 1.43 1.62 5.05
CA TYR A 129 0.99 2.40 3.89
C TYR A 129 0.92 1.61 2.57
N ARG A 130 1.51 0.38 2.51
CA ARG A 130 1.41 -0.54 1.38
C ARG A 130 0.21 -1.47 1.57
N PHE A 131 -0.99 -0.91 1.53
CA PHE A 131 -2.24 -1.65 1.62
C PHE A 131 -2.60 -2.39 0.32
N ASP A 132 -1.91 -2.08 -0.78
CA ASP A 132 -1.98 -2.75 -2.08
C ASP A 132 -1.44 -4.19 -2.07
N ILE A 133 -0.58 -4.54 -1.11
CA ILE A 133 -0.01 -5.88 -0.97
C ILE A 133 -0.91 -6.73 -0.08
N PHE A 134 -1.78 -7.54 -0.66
CA PHE A 134 -2.69 -8.41 0.08
C PHE A 134 -2.08 -9.76 0.45
N GLY A 135 -1.22 -10.30 -0.41
CA GLY A 135 -0.69 -11.65 -0.24
C GLY A 135 0.55 -11.99 -1.05
N PRO A 136 0.85 -13.30 -1.19
CA PRO A 136 2.04 -13.77 -1.89
C PRO A 136 2.12 -13.39 -3.36
N MET A 137 0.97 -13.26 -4.04
CA MET A 137 0.94 -12.90 -5.47
C MET A 137 1.48 -11.50 -5.71
N ASP A 138 1.11 -10.55 -4.84
CA ASP A 138 1.58 -9.16 -4.94
C ASP A 138 3.09 -9.09 -4.70
N LEU A 139 3.63 -9.97 -3.83
CA LEU A 139 5.08 -10.09 -3.63
C LEU A 139 5.80 -10.66 -4.86
N VAL A 140 5.15 -11.53 -5.63
CA VAL A 140 5.70 -12.00 -6.93
C VAL A 140 5.77 -10.85 -7.92
N GLU A 141 4.76 -9.99 -7.97
CA GLU A 141 4.76 -8.78 -8.78
C GLU A 141 5.90 -7.84 -8.38
N GLU A 142 6.06 -7.57 -7.08
CA GLU A 142 7.16 -6.75 -6.56
C GLU A 142 8.54 -7.33 -6.91
N ILE A 143 8.69 -8.65 -6.89
CA ILE A 143 9.93 -9.32 -7.33
C ILE A 143 10.14 -9.11 -8.83
N ALA A 144 9.10 -9.22 -9.65
CA ALA A 144 9.19 -8.97 -11.09
C ALA A 144 9.60 -7.53 -11.39
N LEU A 145 9.03 -6.56 -10.67
CA LEU A 145 9.42 -5.15 -10.76
C LEU A 145 10.87 -4.92 -10.34
N GLY A 146 11.29 -5.48 -9.22
CA GLY A 146 12.66 -5.36 -8.72
C GLY A 146 13.70 -6.08 -9.59
N TYR A 147 13.31 -7.16 -10.26
CA TYR A 147 14.11 -7.85 -11.27
C TYR A 147 14.23 -7.05 -12.57
N GLY A 148 13.18 -6.34 -12.91
CA GLY A 148 12.99 -5.60 -14.15
C GLY A 148 12.21 -6.43 -15.16
N ILE A 149 10.96 -6.06 -15.39
CA ILE A 149 10.04 -6.79 -16.30
C ILE A 149 10.63 -6.99 -17.69
N ALA A 150 11.36 -5.99 -18.19
CA ALA A 150 12.04 -6.07 -19.49
C ALA A 150 13.12 -7.18 -19.59
N ASN A 151 13.60 -7.69 -18.44
CA ASN A 151 14.57 -8.77 -18.39
C ASN A 151 13.92 -10.16 -18.40
N ILE A 152 12.59 -10.23 -18.35
CA ILE A 152 11.84 -11.49 -18.42
C ILE A 152 11.58 -11.78 -19.90
N GLU A 153 12.19 -12.85 -20.43
CA GLU A 153 12.00 -13.24 -21.82
C GLU A 153 10.54 -13.72 -22.05
N PRO A 154 9.84 -13.11 -23.01
CA PRO A 154 8.51 -13.58 -23.36
C PRO A 154 8.58 -14.96 -24.00
N LYS A 155 7.81 -15.92 -23.49
CA LYS A 155 7.66 -17.25 -24.06
C LYS A 155 6.31 -17.36 -24.74
N LEU A 156 6.31 -17.79 -26.01
CA LEU A 156 5.06 -18.13 -26.68
C LEU A 156 4.43 -19.35 -26.00
N SER A 157 3.14 -19.24 -25.69
CA SER A 157 2.38 -20.40 -25.23
C SER A 157 2.41 -21.48 -26.33
N PRO A 158 2.65 -22.76 -25.98
CA PRO A 158 2.54 -23.82 -26.96
C PRO A 158 1.09 -23.86 -27.46
N SER A 159 0.88 -23.44 -28.70
CA SER A 159 -0.45 -23.50 -29.32
C SER A 159 -0.80 -24.97 -29.59
N THR A 160 -1.86 -25.44 -28.96
CA THR A 160 -2.44 -26.77 -29.21
C THR A 160 -3.49 -26.75 -30.32
N THR A 161 -3.88 -25.55 -30.79
CA THR A 161 -4.89 -25.37 -31.83
C THR A 161 -4.23 -24.93 -33.13
N ILE A 162 -4.43 -25.72 -34.19
CA ILE A 162 -4.06 -25.32 -35.55
C ILE A 162 -5.18 -24.42 -36.07
N GLY A 163 -4.94 -23.11 -36.09
CA GLY A 163 -5.86 -22.16 -36.71
C GLY A 163 -5.77 -22.23 -38.23
N GLN A 164 -6.87 -21.97 -38.94
CA GLN A 164 -6.85 -21.72 -40.38
C GLN A 164 -6.63 -20.24 -40.66
N LYS A 165 -5.72 -19.91 -41.56
CA LYS A 165 -5.58 -18.55 -42.05
C LYS A 165 -6.79 -18.21 -42.90
N ASN A 166 -7.41 -17.08 -42.62
CA ASN A 166 -8.49 -16.58 -43.46
C ASN A 166 -7.90 -16.02 -44.75
N ASP A 167 -8.30 -16.56 -45.90
CA ASP A 167 -7.81 -16.17 -47.23
C ASP A 167 -8.01 -14.67 -47.54
N VAL A 168 -8.99 -14.05 -46.91
CA VAL A 168 -9.24 -12.60 -47.04
C VAL A 168 -8.13 -11.78 -46.36
N THR A 169 -7.58 -12.24 -45.26
CA THR A 169 -6.49 -11.56 -44.52
C THR A 169 -5.12 -11.69 -45.26
N ILE A 170 -5.00 -12.64 -46.17
CA ILE A 170 -3.75 -12.83 -46.94
C ILE A 170 -3.73 -11.96 -48.20
N LYS A 171 -4.90 -11.49 -48.67
CA LYS A 171 -5.05 -10.68 -49.88
C LYS A 171 -5.07 -9.16 -49.64
N THR A 172 -5.03 -8.72 -48.37
CA THR A 172 -4.86 -7.32 -47.98
C THR A 172 -3.46 -7.08 -47.47
#